data_189f71561ea08df9b9ac61ea1fadb1b8
#
_entry.id   189f71561ea08df9b9ac61ea1fadb1b8
#
_cell.length_a   1.000
_cell.length_b   1.000
_cell.length_c   1.000
_cell.angle_alpha   90.00
_cell.angle_beta   90.00
_cell.angle_gamma   90.00
#
_symmetry.space_group_name_H-M   'P 1'
#
loop_
_entity.id
_entity.type
_entity.pdbx_description
1 polymer ?
#
loop_
_entity_poly.entity_id
_entity_poly.type
_entity_poly.pdbx_seq_one_letter_code
_entity_poly.pdbx_strand_id
1 'polypeptide(L)'
;EIGVRLVGSEMCIRDRGVAVLCLESQHYKDSINRSYYAAFYAIKAVLALEEIDFKRHKDAVAYFNKTYIAKEIFPREMGKRLGRLKQERENSDYDDFYVASLKDASDQYKSAKLIIEKIEEYLSEKGIQY
;
A
#
# COMPACT_ATOMS: atom_id res chain seq x y z
N GLU A 1 18.69 -8.24 -1.76
CA GLU A 1 17.79 -7.08 -1.99
C GLU A 1 17.00 -7.21 -3.28
N ILE A 2 17.59 -7.79 -4.32
CA ILE A 2 16.83 -8.05 -5.55
C ILE A 2 15.69 -9.03 -5.26
N GLY A 3 15.97 -10.06 -4.48
CA GLY A 3 14.96 -11.02 -4.07
C GLY A 3 13.85 -10.38 -3.26
N VAL A 4 14.18 -9.48 -2.35
CA VAL A 4 13.18 -8.78 -1.52
C VAL A 4 12.29 -7.91 -2.41
N ARG A 5 12.84 -7.22 -3.41
CA ARG A 5 12.06 -6.40 -4.33
C ARG A 5 11.10 -7.26 -5.16
N LEU A 6 11.57 -8.41 -5.66
CA LEU A 6 10.72 -9.32 -6.44
C LEU A 6 9.58 -9.84 -5.59
N VAL A 7 9.86 -10.27 -4.36
CA VAL A 7 8.83 -10.77 -3.44
C VAL A 7 7.81 -9.66 -3.15
N GLY A 8 8.28 -8.44 -2.86
CA GLY A 8 7.40 -7.31 -2.62
C GLY A 8 6.51 -7.00 -3.82
N SER A 9 7.07 -7.04 -5.03
CA SER A 9 6.32 -6.80 -6.26
C SER A 9 5.26 -7.89 -6.49
N GLU A 10 5.63 -9.16 -6.33
CA GLU A 10 4.70 -10.25 -6.48
C GLU A 10 3.55 -10.19 -5.47
N MET A 11 3.86 -9.89 -4.22
CA MET A 11 2.85 -9.76 -3.17
C MET A 11 1.94 -8.56 -3.42
N CYS A 12 2.49 -7.45 -3.92
CA CYS A 12 1.71 -6.29 -4.28
C CYS A 12 0.71 -6.61 -5.39
N ILE A 13 1.17 -7.28 -6.45
CA ILE A 13 0.32 -7.67 -7.57
C ILE A 13 -0.79 -8.59 -7.09
N ARG A 14 -0.45 -9.58 -6.28
CA ARG A 14 -1.42 -10.55 -5.74
C ARG A 14 -2.46 -9.84 -4.89
N ASP A 15 -2.04 -9.01 -3.95
CA ASP A 15 -2.96 -8.33 -3.04
C ASP A 15 -3.86 -7.34 -3.77
N ARG A 16 -3.33 -6.66 -4.79
CA ARG A 16 -4.15 -5.78 -5.63
C ARG A 16 -5.22 -6.56 -6.37
N GLY A 17 -4.85 -7.71 -6.94
CA GLY A 17 -5.80 -8.58 -7.63
C GLY A 17 -6.88 -9.12 -6.70
N VAL A 18 -6.51 -9.56 -5.50
CA VAL A 18 -7.46 -10.04 -4.51
C VAL A 18 -8.37 -8.90 -4.04
N ALA A 19 -7.83 -7.69 -3.89
CA ALA A 19 -8.64 -6.52 -3.51
C ALA A 19 -9.76 -6.27 -4.52
N VAL A 20 -9.46 -6.36 -5.82
CA VAL A 20 -10.45 -6.19 -6.88
C VAL A 20 -11.50 -7.28 -6.82
N LEU A 21 -11.08 -8.53 -6.69
CA LEU A 21 -12.01 -9.67 -6.58
C LEU A 21 -12.94 -9.51 -5.38
N CYS A 22 -12.40 -9.10 -4.24
CA CYS A 22 -13.19 -8.87 -3.05
C CYS A 22 -14.20 -7.71 -3.25
N LEU A 23 -13.77 -6.66 -3.93
CA LEU A 23 -14.63 -5.52 -4.23
C LEU A 23 -15.79 -5.94 -5.12
N GLU A 24 -15.52 -6.68 -6.18
CA GLU A 24 -16.52 -7.16 -7.13
C GLU A 24 -17.48 -8.17 -6.48
N SER A 25 -16.97 -8.95 -5.52
CA SER A 25 -17.76 -9.95 -4.80
C SER A 25 -18.44 -9.39 -3.55
N GLN A 26 -18.39 -8.07 -3.32
CA GLN A 26 -19.00 -7.39 -2.19
C GLN A 26 -18.39 -7.77 -0.83
N HIS A 27 -17.15 -8.24 -0.82
CA HIS A 27 -16.39 -8.48 0.41
C HIS A 27 -15.57 -7.23 0.74
N TYR A 28 -16.24 -6.18 1.20
CA TYR A 28 -15.64 -4.84 1.32
C TYR A 28 -14.55 -4.74 2.38
N LYS A 29 -14.73 -5.38 3.53
CA LYS A 29 -13.70 -5.40 4.59
C LYS A 29 -12.43 -6.07 4.09
N ASP A 30 -12.59 -7.20 3.40
CA ASP A 30 -11.46 -7.93 2.85
C ASP A 30 -10.76 -7.12 1.76
N SER A 31 -11.54 -6.40 0.94
CA SER A 31 -10.98 -5.53 -0.09
C SER A 31 -10.14 -4.40 0.51
N ILE A 32 -10.63 -3.78 1.59
CA ILE A 32 -9.89 -2.72 2.30
C ILE A 32 -8.57 -3.27 2.84
N ASN A 33 -8.62 -4.42 3.46
CA ASN A 33 -7.43 -5.08 4.01
C ASN A 33 -6.40 -5.35 2.90
N ARG A 34 -6.82 -5.92 1.80
CA ARG A 34 -5.93 -6.24 0.69
C ARG A 34 -5.39 -5.01 -0.02
N SER A 35 -6.20 -3.95 -0.12
CA SER A 35 -5.75 -2.67 -0.69
C SER A 35 -4.60 -2.09 0.14
N TYR A 36 -4.73 -2.12 1.46
CA TYR A 36 -3.65 -1.66 2.35
C TYR A 36 -2.37 -2.46 2.12
N TYR A 37 -2.47 -3.79 2.10
CA TYR A 37 -1.28 -4.63 1.92
C TYR A 37 -0.64 -4.46 0.55
N ALA A 38 -1.43 -4.26 -0.50
CA ALA A 38 -0.88 -3.98 -1.82
C ALA A 38 -0.02 -2.73 -1.81
N ALA A 39 -0.53 -1.65 -1.20
CA ALA A 39 0.23 -0.40 -1.06
C ALA A 39 1.47 -0.60 -0.17
N PHE A 40 1.31 -1.34 0.92
CA PHE A 40 2.41 -1.61 1.85
C PHE A 40 3.57 -2.35 1.18
N TYR A 41 3.26 -3.37 0.38
CA TYR A 41 4.31 -4.12 -0.31
C TYR A 41 4.98 -3.29 -1.41
N ALA A 42 4.26 -2.36 -2.03
CA ALA A 42 4.88 -1.41 -2.95
C ALA A 42 5.88 -0.51 -2.22
N ILE A 43 5.53 -0.05 -1.03
CA ILE A 43 6.44 0.74 -0.18
C ILE A 43 7.67 -0.09 0.18
N LYS A 44 7.50 -1.35 0.55
CA LYS A 44 8.64 -2.23 0.86
C LYS A 44 9.58 -2.39 -0.33
N ALA A 45 9.05 -2.39 -1.54
CA ALA A 45 9.88 -2.46 -2.74
C ALA A 45 10.78 -1.23 -2.86
N VAL A 46 10.27 -0.05 -2.51
CA VAL A 46 11.08 1.18 -2.51
C VAL A 46 12.17 1.09 -1.44
N LEU A 47 11.82 0.66 -0.22
CA LEU A 47 12.77 0.55 0.88
C LEU A 47 13.86 -0.47 0.58
N ALA A 48 13.55 -1.50 -0.18
CA ALA A 48 14.54 -2.50 -0.57
C ALA A 48 15.66 -1.93 -1.43
N LEU A 49 15.43 -0.79 -2.11
CA LEU A 49 16.49 -0.10 -2.86
C LEU A 49 17.60 0.40 -1.92
N GLU A 50 17.25 0.72 -0.68
CA GLU A 50 18.20 1.15 0.35
C GLU A 50 18.71 -0.04 1.18
N GLU A 51 18.31 -1.24 0.82
CA GLU A 51 18.63 -2.47 1.56
C GLU A 51 18.13 -2.41 3.00
N ILE A 52 16.95 -1.77 3.20
CA ILE A 52 16.34 -1.60 4.51
C ILE A 52 15.07 -2.44 4.60
N ASP A 53 14.90 -3.13 5.73
CA ASP A 53 13.68 -3.82 6.05
C ASP A 53 13.37 -3.62 7.52
N PHE A 54 12.10 -3.64 7.85
CA PHE A 54 11.63 -3.45 9.22
C PHE A 54 10.75 -4.63 9.64
N LYS A 55 10.87 -5.04 10.90
CA LYS A 55 10.05 -6.13 11.43
C LYS A 55 8.58 -5.72 11.57
N ARG A 56 8.33 -4.46 11.92
CA ARG A 56 6.95 -3.98 12.13
C ARG A 56 6.54 -3.06 10.99
N HIS A 57 5.29 -3.24 10.54
CA HIS A 57 4.73 -2.43 9.47
C HIS A 57 4.75 -0.94 9.80
N LYS A 58 4.43 -0.58 11.04
CA LYS A 58 4.38 0.84 11.43
C LYS A 58 5.74 1.51 11.31
N ASP A 59 6.82 0.77 11.55
CA ASP A 59 8.17 1.31 11.46
C ASP A 59 8.55 1.55 10.00
N ALA A 60 8.18 0.63 9.10
CA ALA A 60 8.39 0.80 7.67
C ALA A 60 7.64 2.01 7.13
N VAL A 61 6.36 2.14 7.52
CA VAL A 61 5.52 3.27 7.08
C VAL A 61 6.06 4.59 7.62
N ALA A 62 6.47 4.62 8.89
CA ALA A 62 7.05 5.82 9.51
C ALA A 62 8.33 6.25 8.79
N TYR A 63 9.20 5.31 8.50
CA TYR A 63 10.45 5.59 7.78
C TYR A 63 10.15 6.12 6.37
N PHE A 64 9.21 5.50 5.67
CA PHE A 64 8.81 5.92 4.34
C PHE A 64 8.28 7.36 4.34
N ASN A 65 7.40 7.67 5.29
CA ASN A 65 6.84 9.02 5.40
C ASN A 65 7.92 10.06 5.69
N LYS A 66 8.83 9.76 6.61
CA LYS A 66 9.91 10.67 6.98
C LYS A 66 10.89 10.90 5.83
N THR A 67 11.22 9.84 5.10
CA THR A 67 12.28 9.87 4.10
C THR A 67 11.78 10.26 2.71
N TYR A 68 10.60 9.79 2.32
CA TYR A 68 10.10 9.99 0.96
C TYR A 68 8.98 11.00 0.85
N ILE A 69 8.07 11.05 1.81
CA ILE A 69 6.95 11.99 1.76
C ILE A 69 7.37 13.35 2.29
N ALA A 70 8.00 13.41 3.46
CA ALA A 70 8.41 14.67 4.07
C ALA A 70 9.43 15.43 3.22
N LYS A 71 10.27 14.72 2.50
CA LYS A 71 11.27 15.32 1.60
C LYS A 71 10.72 15.54 0.19
N GLU A 72 9.44 15.33 0.00
CA GLU A 72 8.73 15.56 -1.25
C GLU A 72 9.24 14.75 -2.46
N ILE A 73 9.84 13.59 -2.21
CA ILE A 73 10.17 12.64 -3.27
C ILE A 73 8.87 12.09 -3.86
N PHE A 74 7.89 11.85 -3.00
CA PHE A 74 6.51 11.55 -3.41
C PHE A 74 5.59 12.65 -2.91
N PRO A 75 4.43 12.87 -3.59
CA PRO A 75 3.51 13.94 -3.19
C PRO A 75 2.93 13.74 -1.78
N ARG A 76 2.63 14.84 -1.11
CA ARG A 76 1.99 14.81 0.21
C ARG A 76 0.65 14.08 0.19
N GLU A 77 -0.09 14.20 -0.90
CA GLU A 77 -1.37 13.52 -1.08
C GLU A 77 -1.23 12.00 -0.93
N MET A 78 -0.12 11.45 -1.41
CA MET A 78 0.18 10.04 -1.26
C MET A 78 0.31 9.63 0.20
N GLY A 79 0.95 10.48 1.00
CA GLY A 79 1.08 10.24 2.44
C GLY A 79 -0.27 10.25 3.15
N LYS A 80 -1.16 11.17 2.77
CA LYS A 80 -2.52 11.24 3.32
C LYS A 80 -3.31 9.98 2.98
N ARG A 81 -3.22 9.52 1.74
CA ARG A 81 -3.92 8.32 1.29
C ARG A 81 -3.40 7.07 1.98
N LEU A 82 -2.09 6.99 2.19
CA LEU A 82 -1.49 5.88 2.91
C LEU A 82 -1.97 5.85 4.37
N GLY A 83 -2.02 7.02 5.02
CA GLY A 83 -2.54 7.14 6.37
C GLY A 83 -4.00 6.72 6.47
N ARG A 84 -4.79 7.07 5.46
CA ARG A 84 -6.21 6.70 5.40
C ARG A 84 -6.38 5.20 5.21
N LEU A 85 -5.58 4.59 4.34
CA LEU A 85 -5.58 3.14 4.12
C LEU A 85 -5.29 2.40 5.42
N LYS A 86 -4.28 2.86 6.15
CA LYS A 86 -3.90 2.26 7.43
C LYS A 86 -5.03 2.39 8.44
N GLN A 87 -5.63 3.57 8.53
CA GLN A 87 -6.73 3.83 9.47
C GLN A 87 -7.94 2.96 9.17
N GLU A 88 -8.35 2.89 7.91
CA GLU A 88 -9.50 2.10 7.51
C GLU A 88 -9.27 0.61 7.74
N ARG A 89 -8.06 0.14 7.48
CA ARG A 89 -7.71 -1.25 7.75
C ARG A 89 -7.80 -1.55 9.25
N GLU A 90 -7.26 -0.67 10.09
CA GLU A 90 -7.32 -0.84 11.54
C GLU A 90 -8.76 -0.83 12.06
N ASN A 91 -9.57 0.10 11.57
CA ASN A 91 -10.99 0.15 11.93
C ASN A 91 -11.71 -1.12 11.52
N SER A 92 -11.42 -1.61 10.31
CA SER A 92 -12.02 -2.82 9.78
C SER A 92 -11.65 -4.06 10.60
N ASP A 93 -10.39 -4.15 11.04
CA ASP A 93 -9.90 -5.33 11.76
C ASP A 93 -10.28 -5.32 13.25
N TYR A 94 -10.32 -4.15 13.88
CA TYR A 94 -10.39 -4.05 15.34
C TYR A 94 -11.70 -3.47 15.88
N ASP A 95 -12.55 -2.95 15.02
CA ASP A 95 -13.86 -2.42 15.43
C ASP A 95 -14.94 -3.43 15.04
N ASP A 96 -15.50 -4.12 16.03
CA ASP A 96 -16.54 -5.13 15.80
C ASP A 96 -17.81 -4.54 15.18
N PHE A 97 -18.01 -3.24 15.34
CA PHE A 97 -19.18 -2.55 14.81
C PHE A 97 -18.92 -1.85 13.47
N TYR A 98 -17.72 -1.98 12.95
CA TYR A 98 -17.37 -1.38 11.67
C TYR A 98 -18.12 -2.09 10.53
N VAL A 99 -18.80 -1.30 9.71
CA VAL A 99 -19.46 -1.80 8.51
C VAL A 99 -18.85 -1.10 7.30
N ALA A 100 -18.13 -1.86 6.50
CA ALA A 100 -17.53 -1.33 5.29
C ALA A 100 -18.56 -1.22 4.18
N SER A 101 -18.56 -0.07 3.49
CA SER A 101 -19.42 0.17 2.34
C SER A 101 -18.66 -0.03 1.04
N LEU A 102 -19.41 -0.12 -0.06
CA LEU A 102 -18.83 -0.11 -1.41
C LEU A 102 -17.96 1.15 -1.60
N LYS A 103 -18.47 2.30 -1.13
CA LYS A 103 -17.74 3.57 -1.26
C LYS A 103 -16.40 3.51 -0.53
N ASP A 104 -16.41 3.02 0.72
CA ASP A 104 -15.18 2.91 1.51
C ASP A 104 -14.16 2.00 0.80
N ALA A 105 -14.59 0.82 0.39
CA ALA A 105 -13.71 -0.14 -0.25
C ALA A 105 -13.18 0.39 -1.59
N SER A 106 -14.05 1.04 -2.37
CA SER A 106 -13.66 1.62 -3.65
C SER A 106 -12.66 2.76 -3.47
N ASP A 107 -12.89 3.64 -2.49
CA ASP A 107 -11.97 4.74 -2.20
C ASP A 107 -10.60 4.23 -1.78
N GLN A 108 -10.57 3.20 -0.93
CA GLN A 108 -9.30 2.63 -0.48
C GLN A 108 -8.57 1.90 -1.61
N TYR A 109 -9.29 1.21 -2.46
CA TYR A 109 -8.69 0.58 -3.63
C TYR A 109 -8.06 1.64 -4.57
N LYS A 110 -8.77 2.73 -4.83
CA LYS A 110 -8.26 3.83 -5.66
C LYS A 110 -7.01 4.46 -5.05
N SER A 111 -6.98 4.62 -3.73
CA SER A 111 -5.82 5.13 -3.02
C SER A 111 -4.62 4.20 -3.15
N ALA A 112 -4.84 2.89 -2.99
CA ALA A 112 -3.78 1.91 -3.17
C ALA A 112 -3.25 1.93 -4.60
N LYS A 113 -4.14 2.00 -5.58
CA LYS A 113 -3.77 2.06 -6.99
C LYS A 113 -2.91 3.29 -7.29
N LEU A 114 -3.28 4.45 -6.74
CA LEU A 114 -2.50 5.67 -6.92
C LEU A 114 -1.09 5.52 -6.34
N ILE A 115 -0.99 4.99 -5.13
CA ILE A 115 0.29 4.78 -4.46
C ILE A 115 1.16 3.84 -5.29
N ILE A 116 0.60 2.74 -5.76
CA ILE A 116 1.32 1.75 -6.55
C ILE A 116 1.81 2.36 -7.86
N GLU A 117 0.97 3.12 -8.54
CA GLU A 117 1.34 3.78 -9.80
C GLU A 117 2.49 4.77 -9.60
N LYS A 118 2.46 5.54 -8.52
CA LYS A 118 3.52 6.50 -8.21
C LYS A 118 4.84 5.78 -7.91
N ILE A 119 4.76 4.66 -7.22
CA ILE A 119 5.95 3.85 -6.92
C ILE A 119 6.49 3.20 -8.19
N GLU A 120 5.63 2.69 -9.06
CA GLU A 120 6.05 2.12 -10.34
C GLU A 120 6.79 3.16 -11.18
N GLU A 121 6.27 4.41 -11.25
CA GLU A 121 6.93 5.50 -11.96
C GLU A 121 8.32 5.77 -11.36
N TYR A 122 8.40 5.84 -10.04
CA TYR A 122 9.66 6.11 -9.34
C TYR A 122 10.70 5.02 -9.63
N LEU A 123 10.29 3.76 -9.53
CA LEU A 123 11.19 2.62 -9.79
C LEU A 123 11.63 2.58 -11.24
N SER A 124 10.72 2.89 -12.16
CA SER A 124 11.03 2.95 -13.59
C SER A 124 12.08 4.01 -13.89
N GLU A 125 11.97 5.18 -13.26
CA GLU A 125 12.95 6.25 -13.40
C GLU A 125 14.33 5.84 -12.90
N LYS A 126 14.37 4.90 -11.94
CA LYS A 126 15.62 4.33 -11.43
C LYS A 126 16.12 3.16 -12.28
N GLY A 127 15.44 2.84 -13.38
CA GLY A 127 15.80 1.72 -14.25
C GLY A 127 15.43 0.36 -13.68
N ILE A 128 14.43 0.30 -12.79
CA ILE A 128 14.03 -0.93 -12.12
C ILE A 128 12.64 -1.37 -12.59
N GLN A 129 12.55 -2.65 -12.96
CA GLN A 129 11.26 -3.26 -13.31
C GLN A 129 10.51 -3.60 -12.03
N TYR A 130 9.23 -3.23 -12.01
CA TYR A 130 8.38 -3.52 -10.85
C TYR A 130 7.51 -4.76 -11.07
#